data_0507a6ce1154c895081168955b4ea59a
#
_entry.id   0507a6ce1154c895081168955b4ea59a
#
_cell.length_a   1.000
_cell.length_b   1.000
_cell.length_c   1.000
_cell.angle_alpha   90.00
_cell.angle_beta   90.00
_cell.angle_gamma   90.00
#
_symmetry.space_group_name_H-M   'P 1'
#
loop_
_entity.id
_entity.type
_entity.pdbx_description
1 polymer ?
#
loop_
_entity_poly.entity_id
_entity_poly.type
_entity_poly.pdbx_seq_one_letter_code
_entity_poly.pdbx_strand_id
1 'polypeptide(L)'
;MCGIAGIYLKDPSLRVDLDAILDTLTDALDHRGGDATGYVAIGSEGVLEYQKAACDAEDFSKARRRVPEGTRILLAHTRWATQGHQGFMENNHPINRGSFYVIHNGHIWNDNALFKTARKGRMGGVDSEAIPAMLARLGNLSYVPQVMDQVQGAAAIAAVDRKHPDELSLARGYDSPLFVLETRKLVLFGSTAHSVLIAYRRHVGTIKQNRAQEIAEGVALHWKNLIRTEEAFEAYKPQKIARTWSDSTSGLALPNVTFTSSKYKHGWEDDDYLDCDECGTWSRWQDCSYKEDPETGLTVNLCFDCVRYWEEDQLSPYQLYRDLKSQPLEDFQAANKHVLGAI
;
A
#
# COMPACT_ATOMS: atom_id res chain seq x y z
N MET A 1 -5.42 -3.95 0.68
CA MET A 1 -4.00 -3.46 0.62
C MET A 1 -3.95 -2.18 -0.20
N CYS A 2 -3.08 -1.23 0.18
CA CYS A 2 -2.93 0.02 -0.59
C CYS A 2 -2.17 -0.17 -1.90
N GLY A 3 -2.33 0.77 -2.83
CA GLY A 3 -1.51 0.88 -4.04
C GLY A 3 -0.58 2.08 -3.96
N ILE A 4 0.71 1.90 -4.20
CA ILE A 4 1.67 2.98 -4.40
C ILE A 4 2.20 2.95 -5.81
N ALA A 5 2.35 4.11 -6.44
CA ALA A 5 2.92 4.24 -7.78
C ALA A 5 3.53 5.63 -7.99
N GLY A 6 4.28 5.77 -9.07
CA GLY A 6 4.79 7.08 -9.47
C GLY A 6 5.76 7.04 -10.63
N ILE A 7 6.21 8.22 -11.00
CA ILE A 7 7.19 8.44 -12.07
C ILE A 7 8.23 9.48 -11.66
N TYR A 8 9.47 9.25 -12.02
CA TYR A 8 10.54 10.24 -11.97
C TYR A 8 11.09 10.46 -13.39
N LEU A 9 10.95 11.68 -13.90
CA LEU A 9 11.50 12.09 -15.18
C LEU A 9 12.96 12.52 -15.01
N LYS A 10 13.89 11.63 -15.39
CA LYS A 10 15.33 11.91 -15.38
C LYS A 10 15.73 12.88 -16.49
N ASP A 11 15.06 12.78 -17.63
CA ASP A 11 15.23 13.68 -18.77
C ASP A 11 14.09 14.70 -18.80
N PRO A 12 14.33 15.98 -18.44
CA PRO A 12 13.30 17.00 -18.42
C PRO A 12 12.80 17.38 -19.82
N SER A 13 13.49 16.95 -20.89
CA SER A 13 13.04 17.14 -22.26
C SER A 13 12.04 16.09 -22.73
N LEU A 14 11.89 14.98 -21.97
CA LEU A 14 10.93 13.94 -22.30
C LEU A 14 9.50 14.49 -22.18
N ARG A 15 8.78 14.43 -23.29
CA ARG A 15 7.37 14.85 -23.34
C ARG A 15 6.49 13.62 -23.18
N VAL A 16 5.79 13.55 -22.06
CA VAL A 16 4.79 12.53 -21.74
C VAL A 16 3.58 13.20 -21.10
N ASP A 17 2.42 12.64 -21.30
CA ASP A 17 1.20 13.09 -20.62
C ASP A 17 1.17 12.53 -19.19
N LEU A 18 1.57 13.36 -18.22
CA LEU A 18 1.60 12.97 -16.81
C LEU A 18 0.20 12.82 -16.20
N ASP A 19 -0.81 13.52 -16.73
CA ASP A 19 -2.20 13.31 -16.32
C ASP A 19 -2.66 11.90 -16.71
N ALA A 20 -2.44 11.50 -17.95
CA ALA A 20 -2.80 10.17 -18.43
C ALA A 20 -1.99 9.06 -17.76
N ILE A 21 -0.72 9.32 -17.40
CA ILE A 21 0.10 8.37 -16.63
C ILE A 21 -0.45 8.22 -15.20
N LEU A 22 -0.78 9.33 -14.53
CA LEU A 22 -1.35 9.32 -13.19
C LEU A 22 -2.66 8.52 -13.17
N ASP A 23 -3.57 8.81 -14.08
CA ASP A 23 -4.86 8.12 -14.17
C ASP A 23 -4.67 6.62 -14.45
N THR A 24 -3.78 6.26 -15.37
CA THR A 24 -3.48 4.83 -15.65
C THR A 24 -2.87 4.11 -14.45
N LEU A 25 -1.98 4.76 -13.69
CA LEU A 25 -1.35 4.17 -12.51
C LEU A 25 -2.35 3.96 -11.38
N THR A 26 -3.19 4.98 -11.11
CA THR A 26 -4.19 4.91 -10.02
C THR A 26 -5.32 3.94 -10.36
N ASP A 27 -5.82 3.94 -11.60
CA ASP A 27 -6.83 3.00 -12.10
C ASP A 27 -6.34 1.54 -12.00
N ALA A 28 -5.11 1.27 -12.46
CA ALA A 28 -4.53 -0.06 -12.37
C ALA A 28 -4.30 -0.56 -10.94
N LEU A 29 -4.34 0.32 -9.94
CA LEU A 29 -4.16 0.01 -8.52
C LEU A 29 -5.44 0.20 -7.69
N ASP A 30 -6.55 0.63 -8.29
CA ASP A 30 -7.79 0.95 -7.57
C ASP A 30 -8.38 -0.28 -6.86
N HIS A 31 -8.28 -1.46 -7.46
CA HIS A 31 -8.66 -2.72 -6.83
C HIS A 31 -7.90 -3.02 -5.51
N ARG A 32 -6.78 -2.33 -5.26
CA ARG A 32 -6.02 -2.42 -4.01
C ARG A 32 -6.45 -1.41 -2.96
N GLY A 33 -7.23 -0.39 -3.33
CA GLY A 33 -7.63 0.62 -2.37
C GLY A 33 -8.48 1.75 -2.97
N GLY A 34 -9.79 1.61 -2.95
CA GLY A 34 -10.72 2.61 -3.45
C GLY A 34 -11.30 3.56 -2.39
N ASP A 35 -10.69 3.67 -1.19
CA ASP A 35 -11.22 4.52 -0.11
C ASP A 35 -10.78 5.95 -0.19
N ALA A 36 -9.57 6.16 -0.68
CA ALA A 36 -9.03 7.48 -0.92
C ALA A 36 -7.92 7.41 -1.96
N THR A 37 -7.83 8.46 -2.78
CA THR A 37 -6.80 8.61 -3.79
C THR A 37 -6.10 9.93 -3.61
N GLY A 38 -4.78 9.97 -3.89
CA GLY A 38 -4.04 11.22 -3.81
C GLY A 38 -2.71 11.17 -4.54
N TYR A 39 -2.18 12.35 -4.83
CA TYR A 39 -0.87 12.49 -5.44
C TYR A 39 -0.12 13.73 -4.94
N VAL A 40 1.19 13.73 -5.15
CA VAL A 40 2.06 14.89 -5.04
C VAL A 40 2.92 15.01 -6.30
N ALA A 41 2.99 16.22 -6.85
CA ALA A 41 3.83 16.56 -7.98
C ALA A 41 4.96 17.47 -7.51
N ILE A 42 6.20 17.08 -7.80
CA ILE A 42 7.43 17.79 -7.45
C ILE A 42 8.09 18.30 -8.75
N GLY A 43 8.38 19.58 -8.81
CA GLY A 43 9.18 20.21 -9.85
C GLY A 43 10.50 20.75 -9.30
N SER A 44 11.27 21.50 -10.12
CA SER A 44 12.58 22.03 -9.73
C SER A 44 12.55 22.94 -8.49
N GLU A 45 11.44 23.63 -8.25
CA GLU A 45 11.27 24.55 -7.12
C GLU A 45 10.59 23.91 -5.91
N GLY A 46 10.35 22.60 -5.92
CA GLY A 46 9.68 21.85 -4.87
C GLY A 46 8.27 21.38 -5.24
N VAL A 47 7.32 21.40 -4.30
CA VAL A 47 5.95 20.94 -4.54
C VAL A 47 5.20 21.89 -5.44
N LEU A 48 4.72 21.38 -6.59
CA LEU A 48 3.89 22.11 -7.55
C LEU A 48 2.40 21.89 -7.25
N GLU A 49 2.03 20.65 -6.90
CA GLU A 49 0.65 20.29 -6.56
C GLU A 49 0.65 19.15 -5.53
N TYR A 50 -0.33 19.19 -4.65
CA TYR A 50 -0.56 18.17 -3.64
C TYR A 50 -2.06 18.05 -3.40
N GLN A 51 -2.65 16.92 -3.78
CA GLN A 51 -4.07 16.72 -3.68
C GLN A 51 -4.40 15.31 -3.19
N LYS A 52 -5.44 15.21 -2.35
CA LYS A 52 -6.01 13.97 -1.84
C LYS A 52 -7.52 14.11 -1.75
N ALA A 53 -8.24 13.00 -1.95
CA ALA A 53 -9.67 12.93 -1.74
C ALA A 53 -10.06 11.55 -1.19
N ALA A 54 -11.14 11.51 -0.43
CA ALA A 54 -11.76 10.27 0.07
C ALA A 54 -12.69 9.71 -1.00
N CYS A 55 -12.12 9.25 -2.12
CA CYS A 55 -12.83 8.63 -3.24
C CYS A 55 -11.87 7.69 -3.98
N ASP A 56 -12.45 6.83 -4.81
CA ASP A 56 -11.70 5.93 -5.69
C ASP A 56 -10.94 6.67 -6.80
N ALA A 57 -10.17 5.92 -7.59
CA ALA A 57 -9.32 6.49 -8.63
C ALA A 57 -10.15 7.14 -9.76
N GLU A 58 -11.29 6.57 -10.14
CA GLU A 58 -12.13 7.07 -11.21
C GLU A 58 -12.72 8.45 -10.85
N ASP A 59 -13.31 8.58 -9.67
CA ASP A 59 -13.89 9.84 -9.21
C ASP A 59 -12.81 10.88 -8.91
N PHE A 60 -11.65 10.44 -8.42
CA PHE A 60 -10.50 11.31 -8.22
C PHE A 60 -10.00 11.90 -9.55
N SER A 61 -9.87 11.08 -10.60
CA SER A 61 -9.44 11.51 -11.93
C SER A 61 -10.36 12.58 -12.51
N LYS A 62 -11.69 12.46 -12.31
CA LYS A 62 -12.68 13.44 -12.76
C LYS A 62 -12.61 14.78 -12.02
N ALA A 63 -12.25 14.76 -10.73
CA ALA A 63 -12.34 15.91 -9.84
C ALA A 63 -11.00 16.60 -9.55
N ARG A 64 -9.86 15.90 -9.74
CA ARG A 64 -8.53 16.42 -9.42
C ARG A 64 -8.11 17.55 -10.36
N ARG A 65 -7.21 18.36 -9.89
CA ARG A 65 -6.49 19.31 -10.75
C ARG A 65 -5.51 18.55 -11.65
N ARG A 66 -5.21 19.15 -12.79
CA ARG A 66 -4.21 18.61 -13.70
C ARG A 66 -2.82 18.63 -13.07
N VAL A 67 -2.01 17.66 -13.48
CA VAL A 67 -0.60 17.63 -13.08
C VAL A 67 0.10 18.85 -13.69
N PRO A 68 0.74 19.71 -12.88
CA PRO A 68 1.36 20.92 -13.38
C PRO A 68 2.50 20.66 -14.37
N GLU A 69 2.66 21.57 -15.33
CA GLU A 69 3.86 21.61 -16.16
C GLU A 69 5.11 21.78 -15.29
N GLY A 70 6.23 21.20 -15.72
CA GLY A 70 7.48 21.22 -14.96
C GLY A 70 7.59 20.17 -13.88
N THR A 71 6.56 19.31 -13.72
CA THR A 71 6.63 18.16 -12.81
C THR A 71 7.73 17.20 -13.24
N ARG A 72 8.59 16.84 -12.30
CA ARG A 72 9.68 15.88 -12.47
C ARG A 72 9.45 14.57 -11.75
N ILE A 73 8.88 14.64 -10.53
CA ILE A 73 8.54 13.47 -9.74
C ILE A 73 7.06 13.55 -9.39
N LEU A 74 6.36 12.44 -9.60
CA LEU A 74 4.97 12.24 -9.22
C LEU A 74 4.89 11.02 -8.32
N LEU A 75 4.33 11.16 -7.12
CA LEU A 75 3.93 10.05 -6.28
C LEU A 75 2.41 9.97 -6.25
N ALA A 76 1.85 8.78 -6.40
CA ALA A 76 0.42 8.51 -6.38
C ALA A 76 0.10 7.36 -5.44
N HIS A 77 -1.08 7.41 -4.84
CA HIS A 77 -1.53 6.42 -3.87
C HIS A 77 -3.02 6.16 -3.99
N THR A 78 -3.40 4.87 -3.94
CA THR A 78 -4.77 4.41 -3.73
C THR A 78 -4.85 3.71 -2.38
N ARG A 79 -5.73 4.16 -1.50
CA ARG A 79 -5.77 3.76 -0.10
C ARG A 79 -6.86 2.72 0.16
N TRP A 80 -6.49 1.65 0.84
CA TRP A 80 -7.39 0.80 1.61
C TRP A 80 -7.25 1.18 3.08
N ALA A 81 -8.31 1.70 3.69
CA ALA A 81 -8.26 2.23 5.05
C ALA A 81 -8.28 1.09 6.06
N THR A 82 -7.13 0.75 6.63
CA THR A 82 -6.98 -0.21 7.74
C THR A 82 -6.92 0.49 9.09
N GLN A 83 -6.38 1.71 9.14
CA GLN A 83 -6.24 2.53 10.34
C GLN A 83 -6.49 4.00 10.00
N GLY A 84 -7.30 4.67 10.82
CA GLY A 84 -7.70 6.07 10.59
C GLY A 84 -8.73 6.23 9.47
N HIS A 85 -9.81 6.95 9.75
CA HIS A 85 -10.91 7.14 8.80
C HIS A 85 -10.48 8.01 7.60
N GLN A 86 -10.88 7.62 6.39
CA GLN A 86 -10.52 8.30 5.13
C GLN A 86 -11.10 9.71 4.98
N GLY A 87 -12.17 10.03 5.70
CA GLY A 87 -12.74 11.39 5.74
C GLY A 87 -11.82 12.44 6.35
N PHE A 88 -10.81 12.02 7.12
CA PHE A 88 -9.78 12.91 7.64
C PHE A 88 -8.59 12.92 6.68
N MET A 89 -8.37 14.03 6.00
CA MET A 89 -7.35 14.14 4.93
C MET A 89 -5.92 13.87 5.42
N GLU A 90 -5.62 14.12 6.69
CA GLU A 90 -4.33 13.78 7.30
C GLU A 90 -4.03 12.28 7.29
N ASN A 91 -5.07 11.44 7.26
CA ASN A 91 -4.95 9.98 7.19
C ASN A 91 -4.67 9.46 5.77
N ASN A 92 -4.91 10.28 4.73
CA ASN A 92 -4.77 9.86 3.35
C ASN A 92 -3.39 10.22 2.81
N HIS A 93 -2.89 9.37 1.91
CA HIS A 93 -1.59 9.56 1.26
C HIS A 93 -1.68 10.48 0.02
N PRO A 94 -0.56 11.10 -0.35
CA PRO A 94 0.75 11.11 0.32
C PRO A 94 0.71 11.76 1.69
N ILE A 95 1.46 11.23 2.67
CA ILE A 95 1.56 11.82 4.01
C ILE A 95 2.77 12.76 4.05
N ASN A 96 2.54 13.95 4.59
CA ASN A 96 3.58 14.98 4.69
C ASN A 96 3.99 15.23 6.14
N ARG A 97 5.31 15.26 6.38
CA ARG A 97 5.91 15.76 7.63
C ARG A 97 7.16 16.58 7.31
N GLY A 98 7.15 17.85 7.70
CA GLY A 98 8.24 18.77 7.38
C GLY A 98 8.38 19.00 5.87
N SER A 99 9.50 18.61 5.29
CA SER A 99 9.74 18.68 3.84
C SER A 99 9.47 17.37 3.10
N PHE A 100 9.21 16.27 3.81
CA PHE A 100 9.09 14.94 3.24
C PHE A 100 7.65 14.58 2.91
N TYR A 101 7.45 13.99 1.73
CA TYR A 101 6.20 13.39 1.29
C TYR A 101 6.44 11.90 1.08
N VAL A 102 5.61 11.08 1.69
CA VAL A 102 5.74 9.61 1.67
C VAL A 102 4.42 8.97 1.28
N ILE A 103 4.49 7.98 0.40
CA ILE A 103 3.43 7.02 0.16
C ILE A 103 3.88 5.67 0.68
N HIS A 104 2.95 4.92 1.29
CA HIS A 104 3.22 3.65 1.96
C HIS A 104 2.14 2.63 1.61
N ASN A 105 2.56 1.43 1.27
CA ASN A 105 1.74 0.23 1.23
C ASN A 105 2.22 -0.74 2.30
N GLY A 106 1.32 -1.15 3.18
CA GLY A 106 1.61 -2.08 4.26
C GLY A 106 0.95 -1.69 5.58
N HIS A 107 1.47 -2.23 6.68
CA HIS A 107 1.04 -1.93 8.04
C HIS A 107 2.24 -1.94 8.99
N ILE A 108 2.44 -0.87 9.76
CA ILE A 108 3.56 -0.69 10.70
C ILE A 108 3.05 -0.94 12.12
N TRP A 109 3.51 -2.00 12.75
CA TRP A 109 3.04 -2.42 14.08
C TRP A 109 3.68 -1.63 15.23
N ASN A 110 4.89 -1.10 15.01
CA ASN A 110 5.64 -0.38 16.03
C ASN A 110 5.68 1.15 15.84
N ASP A 111 4.70 1.70 15.14
CA ASP A 111 4.59 3.12 14.83
C ASP A 111 4.72 4.03 16.06
N ASN A 112 4.12 3.64 17.21
CA ASN A 112 4.27 4.35 18.48
C ASN A 112 5.74 4.46 18.94
N ALA A 113 6.54 3.42 18.76
CA ALA A 113 7.97 3.45 19.09
C ALA A 113 8.75 4.36 18.12
N LEU A 114 8.38 4.33 16.83
CA LEU A 114 8.97 5.23 15.82
C LEU A 114 8.65 6.69 16.10
N PHE A 115 7.43 7.05 16.51
CA PHE A 115 7.06 8.40 16.92
C PHE A 115 7.87 8.89 18.15
N LYS A 116 8.06 8.02 19.14
CA LYS A 116 8.93 8.32 20.29
C LYS A 116 10.37 8.61 19.85
N THR A 117 10.90 7.77 18.94
CA THR A 117 12.22 7.96 18.34
C THR A 117 12.27 9.24 17.53
N ALA A 118 11.27 9.54 16.72
CA ALA A 118 11.17 10.78 15.94
C ALA A 118 11.06 12.04 16.81
N ARG A 119 10.69 11.91 18.08
CA ARG A 119 10.38 13.04 18.98
C ARG A 119 9.32 13.98 18.36
N LYS A 120 8.34 13.42 17.71
CA LYS A 120 7.24 14.12 17.01
C LYS A 120 5.90 13.52 17.45
N GLY A 121 4.93 14.37 17.70
CA GLY A 121 3.55 13.94 17.91
C GLY A 121 2.90 13.49 16.60
N ARG A 122 1.82 12.70 16.69
CA ARG A 122 0.95 12.37 15.55
C ARG A 122 0.17 13.61 15.10
N MET A 123 -0.11 13.70 13.81
CA MET A 123 -1.07 14.64 13.23
C MET A 123 -2.34 13.90 12.79
N GLY A 124 -2.16 12.67 12.29
CA GLY A 124 -3.23 11.78 11.88
C GLY A 124 -3.31 10.52 12.73
N GLY A 125 -4.28 9.67 12.40
CA GLY A 125 -4.52 8.38 13.05
C GLY A 125 -3.88 7.18 12.34
N VAL A 126 -2.87 7.38 11.47
CA VAL A 126 -2.29 6.31 10.64
C VAL A 126 -0.85 6.00 11.05
N ASP A 127 -0.51 4.72 10.96
CA ASP A 127 0.83 4.18 11.21
C ASP A 127 1.87 4.73 10.23
N SER A 128 1.48 4.89 8.99
CA SER A 128 2.33 5.36 7.89
C SER A 128 3.00 6.72 8.15
N GLU A 129 2.38 7.58 8.98
CA GLU A 129 2.91 8.90 9.34
C GLU A 129 4.24 8.81 10.11
N ALA A 130 4.53 7.66 10.73
CA ALA A 130 5.78 7.46 11.47
C ALA A 130 7.02 7.57 10.57
N ILE A 131 6.92 7.13 9.31
CA ILE A 131 8.05 7.17 8.37
C ILE A 131 8.46 8.62 8.04
N PRO A 132 7.59 9.50 7.51
CA PRO A 132 7.99 10.88 7.26
C PRO A 132 8.31 11.65 8.54
N ALA A 133 7.78 11.27 9.72
CA ALA A 133 8.18 11.85 11.00
C ALA A 133 9.64 11.52 11.35
N MET A 134 10.08 10.29 11.12
CA MET A 134 11.47 9.87 11.28
C MET A 134 12.39 10.60 10.30
N LEU A 135 12.01 10.66 9.01
CA LEU A 135 12.77 11.38 7.99
C LEU A 135 12.88 12.88 8.33
N ALA A 136 11.81 13.50 8.82
CA ALA A 136 11.82 14.91 9.24
C ALA A 136 12.75 15.17 10.43
N ARG A 137 13.00 14.18 11.27
CA ARG A 137 14.04 14.26 12.32
C ARG A 137 15.45 14.14 11.77
N LEU A 138 15.65 13.19 10.84
CA LEU A 138 16.97 12.87 10.29
C LEU A 138 17.42 13.87 9.22
N GLY A 139 16.46 14.48 8.52
CA GLY A 139 16.68 15.62 7.62
C GLY A 139 17.11 15.28 6.20
N ASN A 140 17.19 13.99 5.81
CA ASN A 140 17.61 13.60 4.46
C ASN A 140 17.00 12.26 4.04
N LEU A 141 16.74 12.08 2.73
CA LEU A 141 16.24 10.82 2.15
C LEU A 141 17.28 9.68 2.18
N SER A 142 18.56 9.99 2.27
CA SER A 142 19.60 8.95 2.41
C SER A 142 19.45 8.11 3.69
N TYR A 143 18.64 8.57 4.64
CA TYR A 143 18.31 7.83 5.86
C TYR A 143 17.12 6.88 5.69
N VAL A 144 16.54 6.74 4.49
CA VAL A 144 15.46 5.77 4.25
C VAL A 144 15.84 4.35 4.67
N PRO A 145 17.02 3.80 4.36
CA PRO A 145 17.42 2.48 4.84
C PRO A 145 17.39 2.37 6.39
N GLN A 146 17.95 3.33 7.09
CA GLN A 146 18.01 3.35 8.56
C GLN A 146 16.61 3.53 9.21
N VAL A 147 15.68 4.22 8.53
CA VAL A 147 14.30 4.29 8.98
C VAL A 147 13.61 2.94 8.79
N MET A 148 13.82 2.32 7.62
CA MET A 148 13.22 1.02 7.29
C MET A 148 13.76 -0.12 8.15
N ASP A 149 15.02 -0.09 8.59
CA ASP A 149 15.58 -1.01 9.59
C ASP A 149 14.80 -1.04 10.91
N GLN A 150 14.14 0.08 11.26
CA GLN A 150 13.41 0.21 12.50
C GLN A 150 11.92 -0.13 12.35
N VAL A 151 11.42 -0.28 11.12
CA VAL A 151 10.02 -0.60 10.85
C VAL A 151 9.75 -2.07 11.14
N GLN A 152 8.74 -2.34 11.96
CA GLN A 152 8.22 -3.69 12.20
C GLN A 152 6.85 -3.81 11.53
N GLY A 153 6.73 -4.73 10.58
CA GLY A 153 5.52 -4.94 9.81
C GLY A 153 5.77 -4.97 8.32
N ALA A 154 4.70 -5.00 7.55
CA ALA A 154 4.75 -4.95 6.11
C ALA A 154 4.94 -3.50 5.64
N ALA A 155 5.89 -3.25 4.73
CA ALA A 155 6.12 -1.89 4.24
C ALA A 155 6.80 -1.85 2.88
N ALA A 156 6.17 -1.16 1.93
CA ALA A 156 6.81 -0.64 0.74
C ALA A 156 6.54 0.86 0.67
N ILE A 157 7.57 1.66 0.41
CA ILE A 157 7.47 3.12 0.41
C ILE A 157 8.06 3.75 -0.83
N ALA A 158 7.53 4.94 -1.17
CA ALA A 158 8.24 5.92 -1.98
C ALA A 158 8.24 7.26 -1.23
N ALA A 159 9.39 7.92 -1.23
CA ALA A 159 9.62 9.16 -0.49
C ALA A 159 10.33 10.20 -1.34
N VAL A 160 9.91 11.46 -1.17
CA VAL A 160 10.54 12.65 -1.78
C VAL A 160 10.73 13.74 -0.73
N ASP A 161 11.72 14.59 -0.94
CA ASP A 161 11.95 15.79 -0.13
C ASP A 161 11.77 17.04 -1.00
N ARG A 162 10.80 17.91 -0.65
CA ARG A 162 10.57 19.16 -1.41
C ARG A 162 11.78 20.10 -1.46
N LYS A 163 12.74 19.92 -0.54
CA LYS A 163 13.97 20.72 -0.51
C LYS A 163 15.03 20.19 -1.49
N HIS A 164 14.90 18.94 -1.89
CA HIS A 164 15.76 18.25 -2.84
C HIS A 164 14.89 17.59 -3.92
N PRO A 165 14.31 18.40 -4.83
CA PRO A 165 13.25 17.97 -5.75
C PRO A 165 13.70 17.02 -6.86
N ASP A 166 14.99 16.72 -6.94
CA ASP A 166 15.62 15.76 -7.84
C ASP A 166 16.00 14.44 -7.15
N GLU A 167 15.55 14.26 -5.90
CA GLU A 167 15.79 13.04 -5.13
C GLU A 167 14.50 12.22 -4.98
N LEU A 168 14.61 10.91 -5.25
CA LEU A 168 13.57 9.91 -5.03
C LEU A 168 14.17 8.74 -4.26
N SER A 169 13.48 8.28 -3.23
CA SER A 169 13.79 7.01 -2.56
C SER A 169 12.63 6.04 -2.66
N LEU A 170 12.93 4.80 -3.02
CA LEU A 170 12.04 3.65 -2.96
C LEU A 170 12.63 2.64 -1.99
N ALA A 171 11.83 2.06 -1.11
CA ALA A 171 12.30 0.97 -0.25
C ALA A 171 11.23 -0.09 -0.08
N ARG A 172 11.66 -1.35 -0.10
CA ARG A 172 10.81 -2.50 0.15
C ARG A 172 11.26 -3.24 1.40
N GLY A 173 10.39 -3.22 2.43
CA GLY A 173 10.48 -4.07 3.60
C GLY A 173 9.79 -5.41 3.40
N TYR A 174 9.31 -5.99 4.48
CA TYR A 174 8.61 -7.27 4.49
C TYR A 174 7.23 -7.18 3.80
N ASP A 175 6.85 -8.22 3.08
CA ASP A 175 5.48 -8.55 2.60
C ASP A 175 4.72 -7.45 1.84
N SER A 176 5.41 -6.53 1.21
CA SER A 176 4.77 -5.48 0.42
C SER A 176 5.47 -5.34 -0.92
N PRO A 177 4.89 -5.81 -2.03
CA PRO A 177 5.56 -5.80 -3.34
C PRO A 177 5.77 -4.38 -3.84
N LEU A 178 6.91 -4.16 -4.48
CA LEU A 178 7.27 -2.92 -5.15
C LEU A 178 8.09 -3.22 -6.41
N PHE A 179 7.58 -2.77 -7.55
CA PHE A 179 8.20 -2.96 -8.86
C PHE A 179 8.75 -1.65 -9.40
N VAL A 180 9.87 -1.72 -10.09
CA VAL A 180 10.52 -0.58 -10.72
C VAL A 180 10.87 -0.89 -12.18
N LEU A 181 10.64 0.07 -13.06
CA LEU A 181 11.09 0.08 -14.45
C LEU A 181 11.95 1.32 -14.65
N GLU A 182 13.23 1.12 -14.85
CA GLU A 182 14.16 2.22 -15.08
C GLU A 182 14.67 2.24 -16.52
N THR A 183 14.69 3.43 -17.09
CA THR A 183 15.30 3.72 -18.37
C THR A 183 16.32 4.86 -18.21
N ARG A 184 17.00 5.24 -19.30
CA ARG A 184 17.85 6.44 -19.28
C ARG A 184 17.08 7.72 -19.02
N LYS A 185 15.77 7.76 -19.38
CA LYS A 185 14.96 8.99 -19.37
C LYS A 185 14.03 9.10 -18.19
N LEU A 186 13.62 7.99 -17.59
CA LEU A 186 12.65 7.97 -16.50
C LEU A 186 12.79 6.73 -15.62
N VAL A 187 12.18 6.82 -14.43
CA VAL A 187 11.86 5.70 -13.54
C VAL A 187 10.34 5.67 -13.37
N LEU A 188 9.72 4.51 -13.62
CA LEU A 188 8.35 4.20 -13.23
C LEU A 188 8.38 3.16 -12.12
N PHE A 189 7.49 3.28 -11.15
CA PHE A 189 7.37 2.30 -10.08
C PHE A 189 5.91 2.11 -9.66
N GLY A 190 5.62 0.98 -9.02
CA GLY A 190 4.28 0.67 -8.52
C GLY A 190 4.22 -0.63 -7.76
N SER A 191 3.13 -0.83 -7.01
CA SER A 191 2.89 -2.04 -6.22
C SER A 191 2.73 -3.30 -7.07
N THR A 192 2.48 -3.18 -8.37
CA THR A 192 2.36 -4.31 -9.29
C THR A 192 3.18 -4.09 -10.57
N ALA A 193 3.74 -5.16 -11.13
CA ALA A 193 4.40 -5.09 -12.44
C ALA A 193 3.42 -4.63 -13.53
N HIS A 194 2.15 -5.01 -13.41
CA HIS A 194 1.10 -4.64 -14.37
C HIS A 194 0.91 -3.13 -14.44
N SER A 195 0.75 -2.43 -13.30
CA SER A 195 0.56 -0.97 -13.27
C SER A 195 1.72 -0.21 -13.93
N VAL A 196 2.95 -0.64 -13.66
CA VAL A 196 4.17 -0.06 -14.24
C VAL A 196 4.23 -0.27 -15.75
N LEU A 197 3.96 -1.51 -16.21
CA LEU A 197 4.05 -1.88 -17.62
C LEU A 197 2.96 -1.24 -18.48
N ILE A 198 1.71 -1.20 -17.97
CA ILE A 198 0.60 -0.61 -18.72
C ILE A 198 0.79 0.90 -18.86
N ALA A 199 1.23 1.60 -17.81
CA ALA A 199 1.53 3.02 -17.87
C ALA A 199 2.66 3.31 -18.88
N TYR A 200 3.75 2.53 -18.85
CA TYR A 200 4.83 2.68 -19.80
C TYR A 200 4.39 2.45 -21.25
N ARG A 201 3.68 1.35 -21.52
CA ARG A 201 3.26 0.96 -22.89
C ARG A 201 2.27 1.94 -23.48
N ARG A 202 1.37 2.47 -22.68
CA ARG A 202 0.33 3.39 -23.17
C ARG A 202 0.86 4.81 -23.43
N HIS A 203 1.83 5.30 -22.61
CA HIS A 203 2.15 6.70 -22.57
C HIS A 203 3.61 7.06 -22.86
N VAL A 204 4.53 6.05 -22.84
CA VAL A 204 5.95 6.31 -23.02
C VAL A 204 6.49 5.65 -24.28
N GLY A 205 6.18 4.36 -24.49
CA GLY A 205 6.66 3.64 -25.68
C GLY A 205 6.60 2.13 -25.55
N THR A 206 7.16 1.45 -26.53
CA THR A 206 7.16 -0.02 -26.56
C THR A 206 8.35 -0.60 -25.79
N ILE A 207 8.09 -1.69 -25.07
CA ILE A 207 9.11 -2.52 -24.42
C ILE A 207 9.05 -3.91 -25.03
N LYS A 208 10.18 -4.39 -25.56
CA LYS A 208 10.30 -5.72 -26.17
C LYS A 208 10.28 -6.87 -25.15
N GLN A 209 10.63 -6.58 -23.88
CA GLN A 209 10.66 -7.53 -22.77
C GLN A 209 10.01 -6.92 -21.54
N ASN A 210 9.51 -7.76 -20.63
CA ASN A 210 9.06 -7.30 -19.32
C ASN A 210 10.28 -6.83 -18.52
N ARG A 211 10.40 -5.49 -18.35
CA ARG A 211 11.52 -4.86 -17.64
C ARG A 211 11.12 -4.29 -16.29
N ALA A 212 9.88 -4.46 -15.86
CA ALA A 212 9.51 -4.15 -14.49
C ALA A 212 10.16 -5.20 -13.57
N GLN A 213 11.07 -4.76 -12.73
CA GLN A 213 11.79 -5.60 -11.77
C GLN A 213 11.21 -5.41 -10.39
N GLU A 214 11.00 -6.48 -9.68
CA GLU A 214 10.63 -6.42 -8.27
C GLU A 214 11.85 -6.02 -7.45
N ILE A 215 11.69 -5.02 -6.58
CA ILE A 215 12.73 -4.66 -5.61
C ILE A 215 12.77 -5.76 -4.55
N ALA A 216 13.95 -6.29 -4.24
CA ALA A 216 14.09 -7.32 -3.21
C ALA A 216 13.71 -6.77 -1.82
N GLU A 217 13.22 -7.63 -0.94
CA GLU A 217 13.01 -7.27 0.47
C GLU A 217 14.33 -6.86 1.13
N GLY A 218 14.29 -5.81 1.96
CA GLY A 218 15.46 -5.26 2.59
C GLY A 218 16.34 -4.42 1.66
N VAL A 219 15.78 -3.92 0.54
CA VAL A 219 16.51 -3.08 -0.40
C VAL A 219 15.85 -1.71 -0.52
N ALA A 220 16.67 -0.67 -0.46
CA ALA A 220 16.32 0.70 -0.77
C ALA A 220 17.08 1.16 -2.04
N LEU A 221 16.35 1.79 -2.96
CA LEU A 221 16.89 2.45 -4.14
C LEU A 221 16.77 3.96 -3.93
N HIS A 222 17.84 4.67 -4.16
CA HIS A 222 17.85 6.13 -4.03
C HIS A 222 18.43 6.75 -5.30
N TRP A 223 17.71 7.70 -5.88
CA TRP A 223 18.16 8.53 -6.99
C TRP A 223 18.47 9.93 -6.47
N LYS A 224 19.67 10.38 -6.75
CA LYS A 224 20.16 11.74 -6.47
C LYS A 224 21.00 12.21 -7.63
N ASN A 225 20.68 13.39 -8.15
CA ASN A 225 21.37 13.92 -9.34
C ASN A 225 21.40 12.92 -10.50
N LEU A 226 20.29 12.20 -10.74
CA LEU A 226 20.09 11.15 -11.76
C LEU A 226 20.90 9.86 -11.54
N ILE A 227 21.74 9.80 -10.52
CA ILE A 227 22.54 8.62 -10.15
C ILE A 227 21.72 7.78 -9.18
N ARG A 228 21.57 6.49 -9.51
CA ARG A 228 20.96 5.50 -8.61
C ARG A 228 22.03 4.89 -7.70
N THR A 229 21.73 4.86 -6.43
CA THR A 229 22.40 4.02 -5.44
C THR A 229 21.44 2.98 -4.90
N GLU A 230 21.99 1.90 -4.40
CA GLU A 230 21.25 0.79 -3.79
C GLU A 230 21.89 0.47 -2.44
N GLU A 231 21.08 0.35 -1.42
CA GLU A 231 21.52 0.05 -0.07
C GLU A 231 20.63 -1.02 0.55
N ALA A 232 21.24 -2.02 1.16
CA ALA A 232 20.54 -3.05 1.90
C ALA A 232 20.22 -2.58 3.32
N PHE A 233 19.08 -3.02 3.86
CA PHE A 233 18.69 -2.83 5.25
C PHE A 233 18.06 -4.12 5.80
N GLU A 234 17.95 -4.24 7.12
CA GLU A 234 17.37 -5.42 7.75
C GLU A 234 15.82 -5.28 7.76
N ALA A 235 15.17 -5.90 6.77
CA ALA A 235 13.71 -5.94 6.75
C ALA A 235 13.19 -6.78 7.92
N TYR A 236 12.11 -6.31 8.55
CA TYR A 236 11.41 -7.08 9.59
C TYR A 236 11.07 -8.47 9.08
N LYS A 237 11.36 -9.48 9.90
CA LYS A 237 10.93 -10.87 9.65
C LYS A 237 10.09 -11.31 10.83
N PRO A 238 8.80 -11.67 10.62
CA PRO A 238 7.98 -12.18 11.70
C PRO A 238 8.64 -13.45 12.27
N GLN A 239 8.81 -13.50 13.60
CA GLN A 239 9.25 -14.72 14.23
C GLN A 239 8.17 -15.78 14.02
N LYS A 240 8.55 -16.91 13.41
CA LYS A 240 7.69 -18.10 13.40
C LYS A 240 7.52 -18.52 14.86
N ILE A 241 6.42 -18.15 15.50
CA ILE A 241 6.05 -18.71 16.78
C ILE A 241 5.72 -20.18 16.47
N ALA A 242 6.64 -21.08 16.82
CA ALA A 242 6.32 -22.50 16.86
C ALA A 242 5.19 -22.64 17.89
N ARG A 243 3.95 -22.70 17.41
CA ARG A 243 2.85 -23.13 18.27
C ARG A 243 3.10 -24.60 18.57
N THR A 244 3.80 -24.88 19.66
CA THR A 244 3.75 -26.18 20.31
C THR A 244 2.31 -26.31 20.84
N TRP A 245 1.48 -27.03 20.12
CA TRP A 245 0.22 -27.49 20.63
C TRP A 245 0.58 -28.48 21.75
N SER A 246 0.65 -28.01 23.00
CA SER A 246 0.56 -28.89 24.11
C SER A 246 -0.89 -29.39 24.13
N ASP A 247 -1.07 -30.71 23.94
CA ASP A 247 -2.32 -31.38 24.19
C ASP A 247 -2.75 -31.15 25.64
N SER A 248 -3.41 -30.05 25.90
CA SER A 248 -4.24 -29.89 27.09
C SER A 248 -5.68 -30.15 26.68
N THR A 249 -6.05 -31.43 26.73
CA THR A 249 -7.43 -31.89 26.69
C THR A 249 -8.23 -31.23 27.80
N SER A 250 -8.94 -30.16 27.46
CA SER A 250 -10.10 -29.70 28.20
C SER A 250 -11.22 -29.35 27.22
N GLY A 251 -12.04 -30.33 26.97
CA GLY A 251 -13.41 -30.42 26.55
C GLY A 251 -14.11 -29.20 25.98
N LEU A 252 -13.96 -28.96 24.68
CA LEU A 252 -15.01 -28.45 23.82
C LEU A 252 -14.84 -29.13 22.46
N ALA A 253 -15.67 -30.16 22.24
CA ALA A 253 -15.75 -30.87 20.98
C ALA A 253 -16.37 -29.90 19.93
N LEU A 254 -15.57 -29.44 19.02
CA LEU A 254 -16.05 -28.83 17.76
C LEU A 254 -16.61 -29.95 16.88
N PRO A 255 -17.72 -29.73 16.16
CA PRO A 255 -18.28 -30.73 15.25
C PRO A 255 -17.27 -31.08 14.15
N ASN A 256 -17.23 -32.37 13.81
CA ASN A 256 -16.33 -32.97 12.83
C ASN A 256 -16.39 -32.24 11.50
N VAL A 257 -15.37 -31.43 11.18
CA VAL A 257 -15.11 -30.96 9.84
C VAL A 257 -14.17 -31.99 9.20
N THR A 258 -14.70 -32.78 8.29
CA THR A 258 -13.93 -33.74 7.52
C THR A 258 -13.18 -33.00 6.41
N PHE A 259 -11.87 -32.84 6.56
CA PHE A 259 -11.02 -32.33 5.48
C PHE A 259 -10.89 -33.39 4.39
N THR A 260 -11.52 -33.19 3.25
CA THR A 260 -11.21 -33.97 2.04
C THR A 260 -10.08 -33.27 1.30
N SER A 261 -8.87 -33.80 1.42
CA SER A 261 -7.76 -33.42 0.58
C SER A 261 -8.03 -33.83 -0.87
N SER A 262 -8.41 -32.90 -1.73
CA SER A 262 -8.41 -33.14 -3.17
C SER A 262 -6.97 -33.06 -3.69
N LYS A 263 -6.57 -34.14 -4.35
CA LYS A 263 -5.26 -34.30 -4.99
C LYS A 263 -5.06 -33.31 -6.12
N TYR A 264 -4.21 -32.30 -5.89
CA TYR A 264 -3.46 -31.66 -6.98
C TYR A 264 -1.96 -31.80 -6.71
N LYS A 265 -1.36 -32.80 -7.36
CA LYS A 265 0.09 -32.91 -7.53
C LYS A 265 0.47 -32.03 -8.72
N HIS A 266 1.02 -30.85 -8.47
CA HIS A 266 2.01 -30.21 -9.32
C HIS A 266 2.97 -29.47 -8.40
N GLY A 267 4.28 -29.78 -8.59
CA GLY A 267 5.35 -29.26 -7.77
C GLY A 267 5.49 -27.75 -7.96
N TRP A 268 5.22 -27.04 -6.90
CA TRP A 268 5.63 -25.67 -6.66
C TRP A 268 6.19 -25.64 -5.24
N GLU A 269 7.40 -25.19 -5.12
CA GLU A 269 8.09 -25.03 -3.85
C GLU A 269 7.53 -23.78 -3.14
N ASP A 270 7.20 -23.95 -1.87
CA ASP A 270 6.98 -22.99 -0.78
C ASP A 270 6.54 -21.56 -1.14
N ASP A 271 5.29 -21.29 -0.93
CA ASP A 271 4.56 -20.04 -0.60
C ASP A 271 3.27 -19.86 -1.43
N ASP A 272 2.36 -20.84 -1.31
CA ASP A 272 1.01 -20.71 -1.87
C ASP A 272 0.18 -19.77 -0.97
N TYR A 273 0.18 -18.48 -1.29
CA TYR A 273 -0.78 -17.50 -0.79
C TYR A 273 -1.96 -17.42 -1.75
N LEU A 274 -3.16 -17.35 -1.21
CA LEU A 274 -4.39 -17.13 -1.97
C LEU A 274 -5.05 -15.83 -1.52
N ASP A 275 -5.62 -15.11 -2.47
CA ASP A 275 -6.49 -13.98 -2.18
C ASP A 275 -7.81 -14.50 -1.64
N CYS A 276 -8.28 -13.88 -0.55
CA CYS A 276 -9.63 -14.09 -0.07
C CYS A 276 -10.62 -13.42 -1.03
N ASP A 277 -11.55 -14.18 -1.58
CA ASP A 277 -12.53 -13.66 -2.54
C ASP A 277 -13.47 -12.61 -1.92
N GLU A 278 -13.65 -12.65 -0.58
CA GLU A 278 -14.52 -11.72 0.13
C GLU A 278 -13.82 -10.40 0.49
N CYS A 279 -12.64 -10.45 1.11
CA CYS A 279 -11.96 -9.25 1.63
C CYS A 279 -10.66 -8.90 0.92
N GLY A 280 -10.21 -9.72 -0.02
CA GLY A 280 -8.96 -9.53 -0.75
C GLY A 280 -7.69 -9.68 0.10
N THR A 281 -7.80 -10.22 1.33
CA THR A 281 -6.63 -10.46 2.17
C THR A 281 -5.86 -11.64 1.64
N TRP A 282 -4.54 -11.46 1.44
CA TRP A 282 -3.63 -12.54 1.13
C TRP A 282 -3.44 -13.43 2.34
N SER A 283 -3.85 -14.67 2.24
CA SER A 283 -3.74 -15.67 3.30
C SER A 283 -3.03 -16.89 2.76
N ARG A 284 -2.27 -17.59 3.60
CA ARG A 284 -1.70 -18.87 3.20
C ARG A 284 -2.85 -19.81 2.85
N TRP A 285 -2.70 -20.58 1.77
CA TRP A 285 -3.71 -21.54 1.35
C TRP A 285 -4.14 -22.49 2.49
N GLN A 286 -3.24 -22.78 3.44
CA GLN A 286 -3.51 -23.60 4.64
C GLN A 286 -4.44 -22.89 5.64
N ASP A 287 -4.49 -21.56 5.60
CA ASP A 287 -5.32 -20.72 6.48
C ASP A 287 -6.60 -20.25 5.75
N CYS A 288 -6.83 -20.76 4.54
CA CYS A 288 -8.01 -20.47 3.73
C CYS A 288 -8.98 -21.64 3.75
N SER A 289 -10.26 -21.32 3.64
CA SER A 289 -11.33 -22.32 3.49
C SER A 289 -12.06 -22.07 2.18
N TYR A 290 -12.36 -23.16 1.47
CA TYR A 290 -13.17 -23.11 0.27
C TYR A 290 -14.64 -23.32 0.65
N LYS A 291 -15.51 -22.40 0.27
CA LYS A 291 -16.95 -22.48 0.44
C LYS A 291 -17.63 -22.41 -0.92
N GLU A 292 -18.74 -23.10 -1.06
CA GLU A 292 -19.60 -22.97 -2.23
C GLU A 292 -20.61 -21.85 -1.96
N ASP A 293 -20.61 -20.84 -2.83
CA ASP A 293 -21.58 -19.75 -2.76
C ASP A 293 -22.98 -20.30 -3.12
N PRO A 294 -23.95 -20.23 -2.19
CA PRO A 294 -25.26 -20.84 -2.40
C PRO A 294 -26.09 -20.15 -3.51
N GLU A 295 -25.77 -18.91 -3.87
CA GLU A 295 -26.50 -18.18 -4.93
C GLU A 295 -25.92 -18.44 -6.32
N THR A 296 -24.59 -18.56 -6.40
CA THR A 296 -23.90 -18.70 -7.70
C THR A 296 -23.43 -20.11 -7.99
N GLY A 297 -23.31 -20.98 -6.97
CA GLY A 297 -22.72 -22.32 -7.05
C GLY A 297 -21.20 -22.31 -7.33
N LEU A 298 -20.55 -21.16 -7.20
CA LEU A 298 -19.11 -21.01 -7.39
C LEU A 298 -18.38 -21.29 -6.07
N THR A 299 -17.22 -21.93 -6.18
CA THR A 299 -16.35 -22.11 -5.03
C THR A 299 -15.58 -20.82 -4.77
N VAL A 300 -15.75 -20.27 -3.56
CA VAL A 300 -15.05 -19.08 -3.09
C VAL A 300 -13.99 -19.47 -2.08
N ASN A 301 -12.86 -18.78 -2.14
CA ASN A 301 -11.76 -18.94 -1.21
C ASN A 301 -11.85 -17.86 -0.13
N LEU A 302 -11.96 -18.25 1.13
CA LEU A 302 -12.15 -17.33 2.25
C LEU A 302 -11.00 -17.46 3.26
N CYS A 303 -10.46 -16.33 3.72
CA CYS A 303 -9.54 -16.30 4.84
C CYS A 303 -10.28 -16.67 6.14
N PHE A 304 -9.51 -17.00 7.18
CA PHE A 304 -10.05 -17.45 8.47
C PHE A 304 -11.11 -16.49 9.06
N ASP A 305 -10.90 -15.19 8.95
CA ASP A 305 -11.84 -14.20 9.48
C ASP A 305 -13.13 -14.16 8.68
N CYS A 306 -13.06 -14.21 7.34
CA CYS A 306 -14.24 -14.22 6.49
C CYS A 306 -15.05 -15.52 6.60
N VAL A 307 -14.40 -16.67 6.79
CA VAL A 307 -15.09 -17.95 7.06
C VAL A 307 -15.98 -17.83 8.30
N ARG A 308 -15.46 -17.25 9.36
CA ARG A 308 -16.19 -17.08 10.61
C ARG A 308 -17.47 -16.24 10.42
N TYR A 309 -17.38 -15.14 9.68
CA TYR A 309 -18.55 -14.31 9.40
C TYR A 309 -19.56 -15.00 8.48
N TRP A 310 -19.06 -15.76 7.52
CA TRP A 310 -19.92 -16.56 6.63
C TRP A 310 -20.70 -17.65 7.37
N GLU A 311 -20.05 -18.34 8.33
CA GLU A 311 -20.69 -19.41 9.13
C GLU A 311 -21.67 -18.88 10.20
N GLU A 312 -21.47 -17.64 10.67
CA GLU A 312 -22.32 -17.01 11.68
C GLU A 312 -23.49 -16.23 11.06
N ASP A 313 -23.71 -16.31 9.73
CA ASP A 313 -24.70 -15.48 8.99
C ASP A 313 -24.53 -13.97 9.27
N GLN A 314 -23.33 -13.54 9.62
CA GLN A 314 -22.99 -12.15 9.86
C GLN A 314 -22.35 -11.55 8.60
N LEU A 315 -22.54 -10.24 8.41
CA LEU A 315 -21.84 -9.51 7.37
C LEU A 315 -20.32 -9.61 7.62
N SER A 316 -19.57 -9.97 6.59
CA SER A 316 -18.11 -9.95 6.68
C SER A 316 -17.61 -8.53 7.02
N PRO A 317 -16.41 -8.38 7.58
CA PRO A 317 -15.82 -7.04 7.79
C PRO A 317 -15.81 -6.20 6.52
N TYR A 318 -15.63 -6.83 5.36
CA TYR A 318 -15.66 -6.17 4.06
C TYR A 318 -17.06 -5.69 3.67
N GLN A 319 -18.10 -6.52 3.86
CA GLN A 319 -19.49 -6.13 3.60
C GLN A 319 -19.91 -5.02 4.56
N LEU A 320 -19.64 -5.18 5.86
CA LEU A 320 -19.88 -4.14 6.86
C LEU A 320 -19.18 -2.81 6.49
N TYR A 321 -17.95 -2.91 6.04
CA TYR A 321 -17.17 -1.77 5.60
C TYR A 321 -17.77 -1.12 4.34
N ARG A 322 -18.20 -1.91 3.35
CA ARG A 322 -18.83 -1.42 2.14
C ARG A 322 -20.17 -0.73 2.42
N ASP A 323 -20.95 -1.30 3.34
CA ASP A 323 -22.22 -0.72 3.77
C ASP A 323 -22.02 0.58 4.56
N LEU A 324 -21.00 0.64 5.43
CA LEU A 324 -20.61 1.87 6.12
C LEU A 324 -20.05 2.94 5.16
N LYS A 325 -19.32 2.52 4.12
CA LYS A 325 -18.80 3.43 3.09
C LYS A 325 -19.92 4.11 2.28
N SER A 326 -21.03 3.42 2.07
CA SER A 326 -22.19 3.97 1.36
C SER A 326 -23.01 4.98 2.19
N GLN A 327 -22.73 5.10 3.51
CA GLN A 327 -23.41 6.06 4.38
C GLN A 327 -22.76 7.45 4.30
N PRO A 328 -23.54 8.52 4.32
CA PRO A 328 -23.01 9.87 4.45
C PRO A 328 -22.15 10.02 5.71
N LEU A 329 -21.05 10.77 5.61
CA LEU A 329 -20.10 10.99 6.70
C LEU A 329 -20.77 11.49 8.00
N GLU A 330 -21.83 12.31 7.86
CA GLU A 330 -22.62 12.83 8.96
C GLU A 330 -23.34 11.73 9.76
N ASP A 331 -23.88 10.72 9.06
CA ASP A 331 -24.55 9.57 9.68
C ASP A 331 -23.56 8.68 10.41
N PHE A 332 -22.37 8.50 9.86
CA PHE A 332 -21.28 7.75 10.51
C PHE A 332 -20.81 8.45 11.78
N GLN A 333 -20.63 9.76 11.76
CA GLN A 333 -20.25 10.55 12.93
C GLN A 333 -21.33 10.54 14.01
N ALA A 334 -22.61 10.57 13.62
CA ALA A 334 -23.74 10.50 14.54
C ALA A 334 -23.85 9.11 15.22
N ALA A 335 -23.67 8.04 14.45
CA ALA A 335 -23.73 6.67 14.95
C ALA A 335 -22.57 6.30 15.90
N ASN A 336 -21.40 6.95 15.74
CA ASN A 336 -20.18 6.65 16.51
C ASN A 336 -19.80 7.75 17.53
N LYS A 337 -20.71 8.66 17.82
CA LYS A 337 -20.46 9.79 18.73
C LYS A 337 -20.01 9.38 20.14
N HIS A 338 -20.42 8.20 20.60
CA HIS A 338 -20.02 7.62 21.89
C HIS A 338 -18.65 6.94 21.86
N VAL A 339 -18.12 6.60 20.67
CA VAL A 339 -16.77 6.03 20.51
C VAL A 339 -15.74 7.15 20.29
N LEU A 340 -16.13 8.23 19.61
CA LEU A 340 -15.27 9.37 19.30
C LEU A 340 -15.11 10.36 20.48
N GLY A 341 -15.94 10.26 21.51
CA GLY A 341 -15.88 11.08 22.73
C GLY A 341 -14.91 10.57 23.80
N ALA A 342 -14.17 9.48 23.54
CA ALA A 342 -13.24 8.86 24.48
C ALA A 342 -11.77 8.92 24.02
N ILE A 343 -11.44 9.80 23.04
CA ILE A 343 -10.06 10.06 22.57
C ILE A 343 -9.70 11.51 22.86
#